data_060933797c92935186365b00c099d402
#
_entry.id   060933797c92935186365b00c099d402
#
_cell.length_a   1.000
_cell.length_b   1.000
_cell.length_c   1.000
_cell.angle_alpha   90.00
_cell.angle_beta   90.00
_cell.angle_gamma   90.00
#
_symmetry.space_group_name_H-M   'P 1'
#
loop_
_entity.id
_entity.type
_entity.pdbx_description
1 polymer ?
#
loop_
_entity_poly.entity_id
_entity_poly.type
_entity_poly.pdbx_seq_one_letter_code
_entity_poly.pdbx_strand_id
1 'polypeptide(L)'
;MDGKEEDSVELNAKLGAGQTATAVKVAEKGESLHKVPNSNPSAHSNDGPLWAMLPKDLVEKVFAYLPLHSLFQARTVCKLWQNMGISNNLVKLRAEAPSGSPYFPVFFSKGNERGWCAYDHVVHRWLHLPPLTFLPCEAKCILAGEAGLLCLNQSLGSTYSSICVCNPMTKSWKALPPLAHNWEPGITHMVVDRDQKAYKLIVTLTHCVESTHVFDSQQNRWKATSCLPPHFLLWGRRSSAFARGFLYCVALEIGGLNMEGLIAYNVHTGVWTEVHELPRGMRDDPYVLSCGGRVLVVAAQKNSNRRLTSIRIVEFNLITKKFIEVTEMPQNVMLEVFRCRGGWKPVAYGDKICVASKKTLQVAVYDMVQKAWYELPKCPLNPKVDVASFCYGPSLQSLS
;
A
#
# COMPACT_ATOMS: atom_id res chain seq x y z
N MET A 1 -10.25 26.66 56.39
CA MET A 1 -11.54 26.03 56.77
C MET A 1 -11.73 24.94 55.76
N ASP A 2 -11.21 23.86 56.13
CA ASP A 2 -11.83 22.61 56.52
C ASP A 2 -12.36 21.85 55.31
N GLY A 3 -11.96 20.72 54.99
CA GLY A 3 -11.34 19.61 55.71
C GLY A 3 -12.05 18.32 55.29
N LYS A 4 -11.25 17.26 55.25
CA LYS A 4 -11.59 15.84 55.41
C LYS A 4 -11.84 15.04 54.14
N GLU A 5 -10.94 14.16 53.87
CA GLU A 5 -10.68 12.77 54.33
C GLU A 5 -11.46 11.73 53.54
N GLU A 6 -10.67 10.96 52.80
CA GLU A 6 -10.39 9.53 52.92
C GLU A 6 -11.62 8.60 53.04
N ASP A 7 -11.72 7.69 52.10
CA ASP A 7 -11.88 6.28 52.46
C ASP A 7 -11.43 5.35 51.32
N SER A 8 -10.39 4.63 51.65
CA SER A 8 -9.89 3.44 50.97
C SER A 8 -10.72 2.23 51.41
N VAL A 9 -11.17 1.43 50.42
CA VAL A 9 -11.57 0.03 50.71
C VAL A 9 -10.94 -0.91 49.71
N GLU A 10 -9.90 -1.59 50.18
CA GLU A 10 -9.46 -2.90 49.70
C GLU A 10 -10.59 -3.90 49.79
N LEU A 11 -10.77 -4.73 48.77
CA LEU A 11 -11.23 -6.10 49.00
C LEU A 11 -10.56 -7.09 48.05
N ASN A 12 -9.88 -8.01 48.72
CA ASN A 12 -9.15 -9.16 48.24
C ASN A 12 -9.94 -10.17 47.39
N ALA A 13 -9.23 -10.71 46.43
CA ALA A 13 -9.06 -12.14 46.08
C ALA A 13 -10.20 -13.14 46.28
N LYS A 14 -10.48 -13.87 45.19
CA LYS A 14 -10.51 -15.36 45.18
C LYS A 14 -10.53 -15.87 43.71
N LEU A 15 -9.44 -16.47 43.33
CA LEU A 15 -9.23 -17.83 42.84
C LEU A 15 -10.46 -18.59 42.28
N GLY A 16 -10.38 -18.93 40.99
CA GLY A 16 -11.16 -19.97 40.36
C GLY A 16 -10.37 -20.57 39.18
N ALA A 17 -9.61 -21.59 39.49
CA ALA A 17 -8.88 -22.42 38.56
C ALA A 17 -9.81 -23.34 37.77
N GLY A 18 -9.38 -23.66 36.54
CA GLY A 18 -9.68 -24.94 35.92
C GLY A 18 -10.51 -24.92 34.68
N GLN A 19 -9.85 -25.10 33.54
CA GLN A 19 -10.26 -26.17 32.63
C GLN A 19 -9.12 -26.48 31.65
N THR A 20 -8.65 -27.62 31.82
CA THR A 20 -7.66 -28.50 31.23
C THR A 20 -7.84 -28.72 29.73
N ALA A 21 -6.72 -28.60 29.01
CA ALA A 21 -6.54 -29.11 27.67
C ALA A 21 -6.62 -30.64 27.66
N THR A 22 -7.51 -31.19 26.87
CA THR A 22 -7.63 -32.64 26.67
C THR A 22 -6.67 -33.05 25.54
N ALA A 23 -5.55 -33.60 25.91
CA ALA A 23 -4.66 -34.32 25.00
C ALA A 23 -5.25 -35.72 24.77
N VAL A 24 -5.55 -36.02 23.51
CA VAL A 24 -5.94 -37.40 23.11
C VAL A 24 -4.68 -38.24 22.98
N LYS A 25 -4.44 -39.12 23.97
CA LYS A 25 -3.51 -40.26 23.88
C LYS A 25 -4.18 -41.35 23.06
N VAL A 26 -3.61 -41.74 21.96
CA VAL A 26 -3.91 -42.99 21.28
C VAL A 26 -3.03 -44.09 21.89
N ALA A 27 -3.66 -45.06 22.49
CA ALA A 27 -3.01 -46.19 23.12
C ALA A 27 -2.45 -47.17 22.09
N GLU A 28 -1.20 -47.57 22.29
CA GLU A 28 -0.59 -48.73 21.70
C GLU A 28 -1.22 -49.99 22.33
N LYS A 29 -1.69 -50.91 21.46
CA LYS A 29 -1.84 -52.32 21.80
C LYS A 29 -0.92 -53.12 20.89
N GLY A 30 0.08 -53.74 21.53
CA GLY A 30 0.91 -54.71 20.88
C GLY A 30 0.20 -56.04 20.75
N GLU A 31 0.42 -56.67 19.63
CA GLU A 31 0.34 -58.11 19.53
C GLU A 31 1.51 -58.64 18.71
N SER A 32 2.08 -59.68 19.26
CA SER A 32 3.31 -60.37 18.91
C SER A 32 3.01 -61.53 17.90
N LEU A 33 4.07 -61.88 17.17
CA LEU A 33 4.32 -63.14 16.49
C LEU A 33 3.77 -63.35 15.04
N HIS A 34 4.70 -63.27 14.06
CA HIS A 34 5.21 -64.49 13.41
C HIS A 34 6.38 -64.16 12.47
N LYS A 35 7.51 -64.85 12.71
CA LYS A 35 8.67 -64.92 11.80
C LYS A 35 8.29 -65.75 10.56
N VAL A 36 8.55 -65.23 9.35
CA VAL A 36 8.69 -65.99 8.12
C VAL A 36 9.82 -65.37 7.28
N PRO A 37 10.56 -66.11 6.47
CA PRO A 37 12.01 -65.92 6.27
C PRO A 37 12.38 -65.02 5.09
N ASN A 38 13.66 -64.62 5.12
CA ASN A 38 14.39 -63.90 4.08
C ASN A 38 14.07 -64.33 2.66
N SER A 39 13.65 -63.39 1.88
CA SER A 39 13.94 -63.35 0.43
C SER A 39 14.25 -61.88 0.10
N ASN A 40 15.52 -61.63 -0.21
CA ASN A 40 15.91 -60.37 -0.88
C ASN A 40 15.14 -60.21 -2.17
N PRO A 41 14.62 -59.00 -2.39
CA PRO A 41 14.78 -58.38 -3.67
C PRO A 41 15.37 -56.98 -3.52
N SER A 42 16.54 -56.79 -4.05
CA SER A 42 17.08 -55.53 -4.48
C SER A 42 16.10 -54.83 -5.43
N ALA A 43 15.35 -53.91 -4.89
CA ALA A 43 14.71 -52.84 -5.65
C ALA A 43 14.67 -51.61 -4.70
N HIS A 44 15.65 -50.76 -4.85
CA HIS A 44 15.59 -49.39 -4.34
C HIS A 44 14.39 -48.72 -5.04
N SER A 45 13.21 -48.80 -4.46
CA SER A 45 12.13 -47.86 -4.76
C SER A 45 12.56 -46.50 -4.20
N ASN A 46 12.96 -45.65 -5.10
CA ASN A 46 13.23 -44.25 -4.86
C ASN A 46 11.87 -43.53 -4.64
N ASP A 47 11.10 -43.92 -3.62
CA ASP A 47 9.85 -43.27 -3.21
C ASP A 47 10.13 -42.00 -2.37
N GLY A 48 11.05 -41.18 -2.85
CA GLY A 48 11.11 -39.76 -2.39
C GLY A 48 9.84 -39.05 -2.86
N PRO A 49 9.32 -38.09 -2.08
CA PRO A 49 8.14 -37.34 -2.50
C PRO A 49 8.36 -36.77 -3.90
N LEU A 50 7.37 -36.94 -4.79
CA LEU A 50 7.41 -36.55 -6.20
C LEU A 50 8.00 -35.14 -6.44
N TRP A 51 7.81 -34.23 -5.48
CA TRP A 51 8.38 -32.88 -5.48
C TRP A 51 9.92 -32.84 -5.39
N ALA A 52 10.56 -33.86 -4.79
CA ALA A 52 12.01 -33.94 -4.71
C ALA A 52 12.66 -34.35 -6.05
N MET A 53 11.85 -34.91 -6.96
CA MET A 53 12.28 -35.35 -8.30
C MET A 53 12.12 -34.24 -9.37
N LEU A 54 11.41 -33.12 -9.05
CA LEU A 54 11.28 -32.04 -10.00
C LEU A 54 12.59 -31.28 -10.17
N PRO A 55 13.02 -31.01 -11.41
CA PRO A 55 14.12 -30.09 -11.67
C PRO A 55 13.89 -28.74 -11.01
N LYS A 56 14.98 -28.16 -10.48
CA LYS A 56 14.92 -26.89 -9.74
C LYS A 56 14.25 -25.77 -10.53
N ASP A 57 14.52 -25.66 -11.81
CA ASP A 57 13.95 -24.67 -12.72
C ASP A 57 12.43 -24.82 -12.91
N LEU A 58 11.90 -26.04 -12.87
CA LEU A 58 10.46 -26.25 -12.87
C LEU A 58 9.81 -25.82 -11.55
N VAL A 59 10.46 -26.12 -10.42
CA VAL A 59 9.96 -25.66 -9.11
C VAL A 59 9.99 -24.13 -9.05
N GLU A 60 11.04 -23.46 -9.53
CA GLU A 60 11.10 -22.00 -9.60
C GLU A 60 10.01 -21.41 -10.52
N LYS A 61 9.71 -22.07 -11.64
CA LYS A 61 8.55 -21.67 -12.49
C LYS A 61 7.23 -21.82 -11.75
N VAL A 62 6.98 -22.93 -11.06
CA VAL A 62 5.78 -23.10 -10.24
C VAL A 62 5.71 -21.96 -9.19
N PHE A 63 6.79 -21.69 -8.49
CA PHE A 63 6.85 -20.62 -7.50
C PHE A 63 6.59 -19.25 -8.09
N ALA A 64 7.00 -19.00 -9.34
CA ALA A 64 6.74 -17.73 -10.03
C ALA A 64 5.25 -17.44 -10.20
N TYR A 65 4.44 -18.48 -10.38
CA TYR A 65 2.99 -18.36 -10.56
C TYR A 65 2.19 -18.46 -9.26
N LEU A 66 2.82 -18.83 -8.14
CA LEU A 66 2.11 -18.87 -6.86
C LEU A 66 1.67 -17.48 -6.40
N PRO A 67 0.46 -17.34 -5.85
CA PRO A 67 0.09 -16.18 -5.07
C PRO A 67 1.13 -15.93 -3.95
N LEU A 68 1.36 -14.68 -3.59
CA LEU A 68 2.45 -14.33 -2.68
C LEU A 68 2.34 -15.02 -1.32
N HIS A 69 1.13 -15.13 -0.77
CA HIS A 69 0.92 -15.85 0.48
C HIS A 69 1.29 -17.33 0.38
N SER A 70 0.94 -17.99 -0.74
CA SER A 70 1.31 -19.39 -1.01
C SER A 70 2.82 -19.56 -1.20
N LEU A 71 3.48 -18.60 -1.84
CA LEU A 71 4.93 -18.59 -1.94
C LEU A 71 5.60 -18.51 -0.55
N PHE A 72 5.08 -17.68 0.36
CA PHE A 72 5.61 -17.62 1.72
C PHE A 72 5.33 -18.89 2.53
N GLN A 73 4.16 -19.47 2.37
CA GLN A 73 3.89 -20.78 2.96
C GLN A 73 4.83 -21.86 2.39
N ALA A 74 5.03 -21.92 1.08
CA ALA A 74 5.97 -22.84 0.47
C ALA A 74 7.40 -22.70 1.03
N ARG A 75 7.86 -21.47 1.32
CA ARG A 75 9.19 -21.21 1.92
C ARG A 75 9.34 -21.78 3.34
N THR A 76 8.28 -22.12 4.02
CA THR A 76 8.36 -22.74 5.36
C THR A 76 8.47 -24.27 5.31
N VAL A 77 8.30 -24.88 4.13
CA VAL A 77 8.27 -26.34 3.98
C VAL A 77 9.65 -26.96 4.16
N CYS A 78 10.69 -26.42 3.50
CA CYS A 78 12.07 -26.90 3.65
C CYS A 78 13.09 -25.82 3.28
N LYS A 79 14.37 -26.06 3.68
CA LYS A 79 15.49 -25.12 3.40
C LYS A 79 15.71 -24.88 1.90
N LEU A 80 15.52 -25.91 1.06
CA LEU A 80 15.63 -25.77 -0.39
C LEU A 80 14.60 -24.79 -0.93
N TRP A 81 13.33 -24.92 -0.55
CA TRP A 81 12.25 -24.04 -0.96
C TRP A 81 12.39 -22.64 -0.35
N GLN A 82 12.89 -22.57 0.87
CA GLN A 82 13.19 -21.27 1.49
C GLN A 82 14.19 -20.45 0.66
N ASN A 83 15.27 -21.08 0.22
CA ASN A 83 16.31 -20.44 -0.58
C ASN A 83 15.86 -20.13 -2.01
N MET A 84 15.11 -21.05 -2.63
CA MET A 84 14.53 -20.80 -3.96
C MET A 84 13.55 -19.63 -3.95
N GLY A 85 12.80 -19.45 -2.88
CA GLY A 85 11.79 -18.39 -2.76
C GLY A 85 12.34 -16.95 -2.80
N ILE A 86 13.65 -16.76 -2.85
CA ILE A 86 14.35 -15.48 -2.98
C ILE A 86 15.43 -15.49 -4.06
N SER A 87 15.47 -16.53 -4.91
CA SER A 87 16.48 -16.63 -5.97
C SER A 87 16.31 -15.52 -7.01
N ASN A 88 17.42 -15.05 -7.59
CA ASN A 88 17.39 -14.06 -8.66
C ASN A 88 16.59 -14.54 -9.88
N ASN A 89 16.60 -15.84 -10.14
CA ASN A 89 15.85 -16.45 -11.23
C ASN A 89 14.34 -16.37 -10.97
N LEU A 90 13.90 -16.69 -9.75
CA LEU A 90 12.51 -16.54 -9.36
C LEU A 90 12.02 -15.08 -9.49
N VAL A 91 12.86 -14.11 -9.09
CA VAL A 91 12.53 -12.68 -9.23
C VAL A 91 12.26 -12.32 -10.70
N LYS A 92 13.10 -12.81 -11.63
CA LYS A 92 12.91 -12.61 -13.07
C LYS A 92 11.64 -13.29 -13.57
N LEU A 93 11.46 -14.57 -13.27
CA LEU A 93 10.27 -15.32 -13.66
C LEU A 93 8.97 -14.70 -13.15
N ARG A 94 8.98 -14.16 -11.93
CA ARG A 94 7.82 -13.44 -11.40
C ARG A 94 7.57 -12.09 -12.07
N ALA A 95 8.57 -11.44 -12.59
CA ALA A 95 8.39 -10.20 -13.36
C ALA A 95 7.71 -10.48 -14.71
N GLU A 96 7.94 -11.66 -15.27
CA GLU A 96 7.35 -12.14 -16.54
C GLU A 96 5.99 -12.83 -16.34
N ALA A 97 5.76 -13.40 -15.15
CA ALA A 97 4.48 -14.04 -14.82
C ALA A 97 3.35 -13.00 -14.76
N PRO A 98 2.13 -13.37 -15.16
CA PRO A 98 0.95 -12.53 -14.92
C PRO A 98 0.94 -12.15 -13.44
N SER A 99 1.05 -10.87 -13.16
CA SER A 99 1.17 -10.38 -11.79
C SER A 99 0.02 -10.94 -10.95
N GLY A 100 0.37 -11.78 -9.98
CA GLY A 100 -0.60 -12.20 -8.98
C GLY A 100 -1.26 -10.96 -8.38
N SER A 101 -2.54 -11.05 -8.08
CA SER A 101 -3.33 -9.92 -7.59
C SER A 101 -2.60 -9.19 -6.47
N PRO A 102 -2.34 -7.91 -6.61
CA PRO A 102 -1.67 -7.14 -5.59
C PRO A 102 -2.56 -7.03 -4.36
N TYR A 103 -1.95 -6.75 -3.23
CA TYR A 103 -2.68 -6.39 -2.03
C TYR A 103 -3.17 -4.94 -2.14
N PHE A 104 -4.46 -4.75 -2.13
CA PHE A 104 -5.04 -3.43 -1.99
C PHE A 104 -6.47 -3.53 -1.40
N PRO A 105 -6.99 -2.47 -0.82
CA PRO A 105 -6.24 -1.37 -0.25
C PRO A 105 -5.38 -1.84 0.92
N VAL A 106 -4.33 -1.10 1.21
CA VAL A 106 -3.50 -1.35 2.40
C VAL A 106 -3.80 -0.27 3.42
N PHE A 107 -4.12 -0.66 4.65
CA PHE A 107 -4.27 0.25 5.77
C PHE A 107 -3.08 0.11 6.71
N PHE A 108 -2.47 1.23 7.01
CA PHE A 108 -1.36 1.34 7.94
C PHE A 108 -1.81 2.14 9.16
N SER A 109 -1.76 1.53 10.35
CA SER A 109 -2.08 2.15 11.61
C SER A 109 -0.87 2.89 12.17
N LYS A 110 -1.06 4.15 12.55
CA LYS A 110 -0.06 4.94 13.29
C LYS A 110 -0.30 4.78 14.80
N GLY A 111 0.78 4.66 15.58
CA GLY A 111 0.71 4.60 17.04
C GLY A 111 1.23 3.28 17.64
N ASN A 112 0.88 3.02 18.91
CA ASN A 112 1.41 1.88 19.67
C ASN A 112 0.97 0.50 19.14
N GLU A 113 -0.18 0.44 18.47
CA GLU A 113 -0.66 -0.76 17.78
C GLU A 113 -0.27 -0.68 16.30
N ARG A 114 1.01 -0.80 16.01
CA ARG A 114 1.53 -0.74 14.65
C ARG A 114 1.20 -2.00 13.90
N GLY A 115 0.19 -1.94 13.11
CA GLY A 115 -0.19 -3.00 12.22
C GLY A 115 -0.56 -2.46 10.85
N TRP A 116 -0.43 -3.28 9.85
CA TRP A 116 -0.97 -3.02 8.54
C TRP A 116 -1.70 -4.24 8.03
N CYS A 117 -2.79 -3.98 7.33
CA CYS A 117 -3.62 -5.00 6.71
C CYS A 117 -3.74 -4.71 5.23
N ALA A 118 -3.73 -5.76 4.46
CA ALA A 118 -3.97 -5.71 3.04
C ALA A 118 -5.12 -6.64 2.65
N TYR A 119 -5.96 -6.23 1.71
CA TYR A 119 -6.99 -7.09 1.18
C TYR A 119 -6.44 -7.93 0.04
N ASP A 120 -6.58 -9.25 0.15
CA ASP A 120 -6.20 -10.19 -0.90
C ASP A 120 -7.44 -10.60 -1.69
N HIS A 121 -7.45 -10.26 -2.99
CA HIS A 121 -8.56 -10.55 -3.90
C HIS A 121 -8.69 -12.02 -4.28
N VAL A 122 -7.61 -12.79 -4.17
CA VAL A 122 -7.64 -14.20 -4.55
C VAL A 122 -8.35 -15.03 -3.49
N VAL A 123 -8.07 -14.72 -2.21
CA VAL A 123 -8.66 -15.40 -1.07
C VAL A 123 -9.83 -14.63 -0.43
N HIS A 124 -10.20 -13.48 -0.99
CA HIS A 124 -11.31 -12.62 -0.57
C HIS A 124 -11.31 -12.28 0.92
N ARG A 125 -10.12 -11.99 1.50
CA ARG A 125 -9.98 -11.66 2.92
C ARG A 125 -8.89 -10.65 3.20
N TRP A 126 -8.99 -10.00 4.35
CA TRP A 126 -7.95 -9.17 4.90
C TRP A 126 -6.83 -10.03 5.49
N LEU A 127 -5.60 -9.67 5.18
CA LEU A 127 -4.38 -10.27 5.71
C LEU A 127 -3.67 -9.26 6.59
N HIS A 128 -3.29 -9.68 7.79
CA HIS A 128 -2.34 -8.92 8.60
C HIS A 128 -0.94 -9.09 8.01
N LEU A 129 -0.30 -7.98 7.69
CA LEU A 129 1.06 -7.99 7.16
C LEU A 129 2.07 -7.89 8.32
N PRO A 130 3.27 -8.49 8.18
CA PRO A 130 4.31 -8.40 9.19
C PRO A 130 4.72 -6.95 9.46
N PRO A 131 4.96 -6.56 10.72
CA PRO A 131 5.38 -5.21 11.06
C PRO A 131 6.74 -4.89 10.44
N LEU A 132 6.97 -3.60 10.14
CA LEU A 132 8.20 -3.11 9.53
C LEU A 132 9.34 -2.98 10.56
N THR A 133 9.55 -4.01 11.39
CA THR A 133 10.53 -4.02 12.50
C THR A 133 11.98 -4.07 12.04
N PHE A 134 12.22 -4.34 10.75
CA PHE A 134 13.56 -4.34 10.17
C PHE A 134 14.09 -2.94 9.88
N LEU A 135 13.27 -1.91 10.01
CA LEU A 135 13.68 -0.51 9.82
C LEU A 135 14.42 -0.01 11.06
N PRO A 136 15.47 0.82 10.89
CA PRO A 136 16.28 1.32 12.02
C PRO A 136 15.53 2.35 12.86
N CYS A 137 14.55 3.03 12.28
CA CYS A 137 13.76 4.08 12.92
C CYS A 137 12.29 3.88 12.61
N GLU A 138 11.47 4.47 13.47
CA GLU A 138 10.02 4.44 13.27
C GLU A 138 9.59 5.23 12.05
N ALA A 139 8.78 4.59 11.20
CA ALA A 139 8.12 5.27 10.10
C ALA A 139 6.99 6.17 10.65
N LYS A 140 7.07 7.48 10.41
CA LYS A 140 5.99 8.41 10.73
C LYS A 140 4.80 8.24 9.79
N CYS A 141 5.07 8.15 8.50
CA CYS A 141 4.05 7.96 7.48
C CYS A 141 4.66 7.37 6.20
N ILE A 142 3.80 6.75 5.42
CA ILE A 142 4.11 6.32 4.05
C ILE A 142 3.83 7.52 3.14
N LEU A 143 4.83 7.90 2.36
CA LEU A 143 4.76 9.02 1.43
C LEU A 143 4.33 8.56 0.03
N ALA A 144 4.92 7.47 -0.44
CA ALA A 144 4.65 6.88 -1.75
C ALA A 144 4.93 5.37 -1.74
N GLY A 145 4.41 4.65 -2.71
CA GLY A 145 4.71 3.24 -2.92
C GLY A 145 4.48 2.85 -4.37
N GLU A 146 5.43 2.10 -4.95
CA GLU A 146 5.37 1.63 -6.32
C GLU A 146 6.21 0.36 -6.47
N ALA A 147 5.73 -0.61 -7.25
CA ALA A 147 6.44 -1.83 -7.62
C ALA A 147 7.10 -2.59 -6.44
N GLY A 148 6.45 -2.60 -5.26
CA GLY A 148 6.93 -3.29 -4.06
C GLY A 148 7.85 -2.46 -3.18
N LEU A 149 8.19 -1.24 -3.59
CA LEU A 149 8.93 -0.29 -2.78
C LEU A 149 7.99 0.63 -2.01
N LEU A 150 8.37 0.99 -0.80
CA LEU A 150 7.71 1.99 0.02
C LEU A 150 8.68 3.11 0.33
N CYS A 151 8.24 4.34 0.12
CA CYS A 151 8.91 5.55 0.55
C CYS A 151 8.29 6.01 1.87
N LEU A 152 9.10 6.14 2.89
CA LEU A 152 8.69 6.42 4.26
C LEU A 152 9.34 7.71 4.75
N ASN A 153 8.58 8.51 5.48
CA ASN A 153 9.13 9.57 6.30
C ASN A 153 9.45 9.00 7.69
N GLN A 154 10.70 9.17 8.11
CA GLN A 154 11.19 8.71 9.42
C GLN A 154 11.49 9.91 10.33
N SER A 155 11.30 9.72 11.62
CA SER A 155 11.71 10.70 12.63
C SER A 155 13.10 10.35 13.14
N LEU A 156 14.05 11.24 12.94
CA LEU A 156 15.37 11.20 13.56
C LEU A 156 15.44 12.23 14.69
N GLY A 157 14.73 11.94 15.81
CA GLY A 157 14.61 12.93 16.91
C GLY A 157 13.59 14.03 16.63
N SER A 158 13.63 15.11 17.37
CA SER A 158 12.60 16.18 17.35
C SER A 158 12.67 17.13 16.15
N THR A 159 13.75 17.18 15.41
CA THR A 159 14.04 18.26 14.46
C THR A 159 14.27 17.83 13.01
N TYR A 160 14.55 16.57 12.74
CA TYR A 160 14.89 16.14 11.38
C TYR A 160 13.95 15.05 10.87
N SER A 161 13.43 15.25 9.66
CA SER A 161 12.75 14.22 8.89
C SER A 161 13.71 13.65 7.86
N SER A 162 13.81 12.32 7.79
CA SER A 162 14.58 11.62 6.75
C SER A 162 13.66 10.78 5.90
N ILE A 163 14.02 10.62 4.65
CA ILE A 163 13.34 9.70 3.74
C ILE A 163 14.08 8.37 3.73
N CYS A 164 13.33 7.30 3.86
CA CYS A 164 13.80 5.94 3.69
C CYS A 164 12.98 5.25 2.61
N VAL A 165 13.64 4.50 1.75
CA VAL A 165 12.96 3.59 0.82
C VAL A 165 13.22 2.17 1.28
N CYS A 166 12.19 1.35 1.33
CA CYS A 166 12.31 -0.04 1.73
C CYS A 166 11.47 -0.97 0.86
N ASN A 167 11.87 -2.23 0.84
CA ASN A 167 11.06 -3.31 0.32
C ASN A 167 10.66 -4.24 1.48
N PRO A 168 9.40 -4.25 1.90
CA PRO A 168 8.93 -5.08 3.01
C PRO A 168 9.11 -6.58 2.77
N MET A 169 9.12 -7.02 1.51
CA MET A 169 9.21 -8.44 1.16
C MET A 169 10.62 -8.99 1.32
N THR A 170 11.62 -8.23 0.91
CA THR A 170 13.04 -8.58 1.04
C THR A 170 13.64 -8.11 2.35
N LYS A 171 12.91 -7.26 3.11
CA LYS A 171 13.36 -6.57 4.32
C LYS A 171 14.59 -5.69 4.07
N SER A 172 14.82 -5.29 2.83
CA SER A 172 15.86 -4.33 2.47
C SER A 172 15.39 -2.90 2.68
N TRP A 173 16.30 -2.01 3.03
CA TRP A 173 16.01 -0.59 3.19
C TRP A 173 17.24 0.26 2.89
N LYS A 174 16.99 1.53 2.53
CA LYS A 174 18.04 2.50 2.24
C LYS A 174 17.56 3.87 2.74
N ALA A 175 18.36 4.50 3.60
CA ALA A 175 18.16 5.91 3.90
C ALA A 175 18.65 6.76 2.73
N LEU A 176 17.85 7.73 2.32
CA LEU A 176 18.24 8.64 1.26
C LEU A 176 19.09 9.78 1.82
N PRO A 177 19.96 10.40 1.01
CA PRO A 177 20.66 11.61 1.40
C PRO A 177 19.66 12.66 1.93
N PRO A 178 20.07 13.48 2.92
CA PRO A 178 19.17 14.50 3.48
C PRO A 178 18.76 15.49 2.39
N LEU A 179 17.48 15.81 2.37
CA LEU A 179 16.94 16.94 1.64
C LEU A 179 17.20 18.21 2.49
N ALA A 180 16.79 19.40 2.09
CA ALA A 180 17.00 20.62 2.87
C ALA A 180 16.49 20.52 4.32
N HIS A 181 17.00 21.37 5.23
CA HIS A 181 16.55 21.42 6.62
C HIS A 181 15.08 21.87 6.71
N ASN A 182 14.35 21.33 7.69
CA ASN A 182 12.97 21.74 8.05
C ASN A 182 11.97 21.68 6.88
N TRP A 183 11.96 20.60 6.14
CA TRP A 183 11.01 20.38 5.06
C TRP A 183 9.81 19.53 5.51
N GLU A 184 8.65 19.86 4.97
CA GLU A 184 7.49 18.97 4.96
C GLU A 184 7.22 18.56 3.51
N PRO A 185 7.03 17.27 3.24
CA PRO A 185 6.71 16.83 1.90
C PRO A 185 5.29 17.30 1.54
N GLY A 186 5.17 18.01 0.45
CA GLY A 186 3.89 18.29 -0.20
C GLY A 186 3.40 17.02 -0.89
N ILE A 187 3.67 16.92 -2.19
CA ILE A 187 3.42 15.71 -2.97
C ILE A 187 4.71 14.89 -3.01
N THR A 188 4.57 13.59 -2.82
CA THR A 188 5.66 12.64 -3.04
C THR A 188 5.16 11.55 -3.98
N HIS A 189 5.87 11.33 -5.07
CA HIS A 189 5.56 10.31 -6.04
C HIS A 189 6.80 9.49 -6.39
N MET A 190 6.63 8.18 -6.48
CA MET A 190 7.69 7.25 -6.86
C MET A 190 7.44 6.75 -8.28
N VAL A 191 8.45 6.82 -9.12
CA VAL A 191 8.45 6.23 -10.47
C VAL A 191 9.51 5.16 -10.50
N VAL A 192 9.13 3.92 -10.78
CA VAL A 192 10.04 2.77 -10.83
C VAL A 192 10.27 2.35 -12.28
N ASP A 193 11.52 2.30 -12.68
CA ASP A 193 11.97 1.69 -13.91
C ASP A 193 12.41 0.24 -13.60
N ARG A 194 11.58 -0.72 -14.00
CA ARG A 194 11.83 -2.14 -13.72
C ARG A 194 12.99 -2.70 -14.53
N ASP A 195 13.18 -2.22 -15.75
CA ASP A 195 14.20 -2.71 -16.67
C ASP A 195 15.60 -2.29 -16.18
N GLN A 196 15.71 -1.06 -15.73
CA GLN A 196 16.97 -0.53 -15.16
C GLN A 196 17.11 -0.82 -13.65
N LYS A 197 16.13 -1.42 -13.01
CA LYS A 197 16.06 -1.62 -11.55
C LYS A 197 16.28 -0.33 -10.76
N ALA A 198 15.82 0.78 -11.30
CA ALA A 198 16.02 2.11 -10.77
C ALA A 198 14.69 2.74 -10.35
N TYR A 199 14.76 3.73 -9.48
CA TYR A 199 13.59 4.53 -9.15
C TYR A 199 13.95 6.02 -9.04
N LYS A 200 12.95 6.85 -9.27
CA LYS A 200 12.98 8.28 -8.99
C LYS A 200 11.91 8.64 -7.98
N LEU A 201 12.27 9.52 -7.04
CA LEU A 201 11.29 10.15 -6.15
C LEU A 201 11.16 11.61 -6.54
N ILE A 202 9.92 12.03 -6.77
CA ILE A 202 9.58 13.42 -7.06
C ILE A 202 8.92 13.96 -5.80
N VAL A 203 9.52 14.96 -5.17
CA VAL A 203 9.06 15.56 -3.92
C VAL A 203 8.90 17.06 -4.12
N THR A 204 7.73 17.58 -3.75
CA THR A 204 7.51 19.03 -3.65
C THR A 204 7.60 19.46 -2.19
N LEU A 205 8.24 20.59 -1.93
CA LEU A 205 8.39 21.14 -0.58
C LEU A 205 7.38 22.26 -0.36
N THR A 206 6.68 22.24 0.78
CA THR A 206 5.57 23.17 1.06
C THR A 206 5.98 24.49 1.72
N HIS A 207 7.19 24.61 2.27
CA HIS A 207 7.58 25.76 3.08
C HIS A 207 8.56 26.72 2.40
N CYS A 208 9.12 26.40 1.26
CA CYS A 208 10.06 27.26 0.54
C CYS A 208 9.67 27.28 -0.92
N VAL A 209 9.06 28.37 -1.40
CA VAL A 209 8.75 28.59 -2.82
C VAL A 209 8.57 27.28 -3.58
N GLU A 210 7.62 26.47 -3.18
CA GLU A 210 7.22 25.14 -3.66
C GLU A 210 8.19 24.49 -4.67
N SER A 211 9.47 24.34 -4.27
CA SER A 211 10.51 23.76 -5.10
C SER A 211 10.29 22.27 -5.28
N THR A 212 10.51 21.79 -6.48
CA THR A 212 10.43 20.36 -6.82
C THR A 212 11.82 19.75 -6.80
N HIS A 213 11.97 18.65 -6.10
CA HIS A 213 13.20 17.89 -6.00
C HIS A 213 12.99 16.49 -6.53
N VAL A 214 13.95 16.01 -7.31
CA VAL A 214 13.94 14.65 -7.87
C VAL A 214 15.15 13.91 -7.34
N PHE A 215 14.90 12.80 -6.64
CA PHE A 215 15.94 11.84 -6.28
C PHE A 215 16.10 10.82 -7.40
N ASP A 216 17.33 10.55 -7.77
CA ASP A 216 17.68 9.51 -8.73
C ASP A 216 18.47 8.40 -8.00
N SER A 217 17.90 7.18 -7.99
CA SER A 217 18.51 6.06 -7.25
C SER A 217 19.85 5.61 -7.84
N GLN A 218 20.05 5.74 -9.15
CA GLN A 218 21.30 5.38 -9.82
C GLN A 218 22.44 6.36 -9.47
N GLN A 219 22.09 7.65 -9.38
CA GLN A 219 23.05 8.70 -9.02
C GLN A 219 23.16 8.92 -7.51
N ASN A 220 22.25 8.33 -6.74
CA ASN A 220 22.13 8.47 -5.29
C ASN A 220 22.14 9.94 -4.81
N ARG A 221 21.47 10.83 -5.55
CA ARG A 221 21.47 12.27 -5.26
C ARG A 221 20.14 12.93 -5.59
N TRP A 222 19.86 14.02 -4.90
CA TRP A 222 18.76 14.93 -5.19
C TRP A 222 19.19 15.96 -6.23
N LYS A 223 18.27 16.31 -7.11
CA LYS A 223 18.38 17.44 -8.05
C LYS A 223 17.17 18.34 -7.84
N ALA A 224 17.41 19.61 -7.54
CA ALA A 224 16.37 20.63 -7.61
C ALA A 224 15.99 20.89 -9.07
N THR A 225 14.70 21.02 -9.34
CA THR A 225 14.14 21.30 -10.66
C THR A 225 13.32 22.59 -10.61
N SER A 226 12.33 22.76 -11.50
CA SER A 226 11.52 23.97 -11.50
C SER A 226 10.64 24.10 -10.25
N CYS A 227 10.40 25.33 -9.85
CA CYS A 227 9.35 25.65 -8.88
C CYS A 227 7.98 25.53 -9.56
N LEU A 228 6.93 25.40 -8.73
CA LEU A 228 5.57 25.57 -9.19
C LEU A 228 5.39 26.95 -9.80
N PRO A 229 4.58 27.13 -10.85
CA PRO A 229 4.32 28.45 -11.41
C PRO A 229 3.80 29.42 -10.34
N PRO A 230 4.22 30.69 -10.35
CA PRO A 230 3.71 31.68 -9.40
C PRO A 230 2.18 31.75 -9.49
N HIS A 231 1.54 32.00 -8.37
CA HIS A 231 0.08 31.98 -8.18
C HIS A 231 -0.57 30.62 -8.06
N PHE A 232 0.17 29.49 -8.12
CA PHE A 232 -0.36 28.19 -7.84
C PHE A 232 0.21 27.61 -6.55
N LEU A 233 -0.67 27.00 -5.74
CA LEU A 233 -0.30 26.11 -4.64
C LEU A 233 -0.77 24.71 -4.96
N LEU A 234 0.02 23.72 -4.58
CA LEU A 234 -0.45 22.34 -4.61
C LEU A 234 -1.55 22.17 -3.57
N TRP A 235 -2.72 21.90 -4.09
CA TRP A 235 -3.94 21.75 -3.30
C TRP A 235 -4.35 20.28 -3.24
N GLY A 236 -5.24 20.01 -2.32
CA GLY A 236 -5.79 18.68 -2.18
C GLY A 236 -4.98 17.80 -1.24
N ARG A 237 -5.20 16.53 -1.32
CA ARG A 237 -4.80 15.54 -0.32
C ARG A 237 -3.43 14.91 -0.61
N ARG A 238 -2.50 15.66 -1.18
CA ARG A 238 -1.16 15.15 -1.54
C ARG A 238 -1.21 13.91 -2.44
N SER A 239 -2.14 13.89 -3.38
CA SER A 239 -2.30 12.83 -4.36
C SER A 239 -1.77 13.26 -5.71
N SER A 240 -1.26 12.29 -6.44
CA SER A 240 -0.71 12.50 -7.77
C SER A 240 -0.89 11.26 -8.64
N ALA A 241 -0.93 11.47 -9.96
CA ALA A 241 -1.00 10.42 -10.95
C ALA A 241 0.15 10.54 -11.94
N PHE A 242 0.80 9.44 -12.24
CA PHE A 242 1.84 9.41 -13.27
C PHE A 242 1.32 8.75 -14.53
N ALA A 243 1.44 9.45 -15.66
CA ALA A 243 1.08 8.91 -16.96
C ALA A 243 1.90 9.58 -18.07
N ARG A 244 2.38 8.79 -19.01
CA ARG A 244 3.12 9.24 -20.20
C ARG A 244 4.24 10.24 -19.91
N GLY A 245 5.02 10.04 -18.84
CA GLY A 245 6.15 10.90 -18.48
C GLY A 245 5.76 12.17 -17.72
N PHE A 246 4.49 12.37 -17.39
CA PHE A 246 3.99 13.50 -16.62
C PHE A 246 3.42 13.07 -15.28
N LEU A 247 3.70 13.85 -14.26
CA LEU A 247 3.07 13.77 -12.95
C LEU A 247 1.96 14.82 -12.86
N TYR A 248 0.73 14.38 -12.70
CA TYR A 248 -0.46 15.22 -12.58
C TYR A 248 -0.83 15.42 -11.11
N CYS A 249 -1.11 16.65 -10.72
CA CYS A 249 -1.49 17.04 -9.38
C CYS A 249 -2.63 18.05 -9.42
N VAL A 250 -3.35 18.22 -8.31
CA VAL A 250 -4.31 19.32 -8.18
C VAL A 250 -3.58 20.55 -7.65
N ALA A 251 -3.79 21.69 -8.29
CA ALA A 251 -3.31 23.00 -7.88
C ALA A 251 -4.47 23.97 -7.70
N LEU A 252 -4.32 24.89 -6.74
CA LEU A 252 -5.21 26.02 -6.48
C LEU A 252 -4.54 27.30 -6.96
N GLU A 253 -5.24 28.09 -7.75
CA GLU A 253 -4.81 29.42 -8.14
C GLU A 253 -5.04 30.42 -7.00
N ILE A 254 -4.00 31.18 -6.62
CA ILE A 254 -4.06 32.19 -5.57
C ILE A 254 -4.18 33.57 -6.19
N GLY A 255 -5.08 34.38 -5.66
CA GLY A 255 -5.23 35.79 -6.09
C GLY A 255 -6.07 36.02 -7.33
N GLY A 256 -6.65 34.94 -7.89
CA GLY A 256 -7.59 35.00 -8.99
C GLY A 256 -9.00 34.53 -8.59
N LEU A 257 -9.64 33.76 -9.45
CA LEU A 257 -10.98 33.19 -9.20
C LEU A 257 -10.97 32.01 -8.22
N ASN A 258 -9.85 31.74 -7.53
CA ASN A 258 -9.64 30.54 -6.70
C ASN A 258 -9.97 29.25 -7.47
N MET A 259 -9.50 29.17 -8.71
CA MET A 259 -9.77 28.01 -9.57
C MET A 259 -8.90 26.84 -9.15
N GLU A 260 -9.53 25.70 -8.95
CA GLU A 260 -8.82 24.44 -8.83
C GLU A 260 -8.62 23.82 -10.21
N GLY A 261 -7.38 23.42 -10.46
CA GLY A 261 -6.99 22.87 -11.76
C GLY A 261 -6.07 21.67 -11.62
N LEU A 262 -6.01 20.88 -12.68
CA LEU A 262 -5.05 19.80 -12.84
C LEU A 262 -3.78 20.37 -13.49
N ILE A 263 -2.66 20.37 -12.75
CA ILE A 263 -1.35 20.80 -13.22
C ILE A 263 -0.47 19.58 -13.52
N ALA A 264 0.42 19.71 -14.50
CA ALA A 264 1.30 18.63 -14.92
C ALA A 264 2.78 19.02 -14.77
N TYR A 265 3.56 18.09 -14.21
CA TYR A 265 5.02 18.16 -14.13
C TYR A 265 5.64 17.16 -15.09
N ASN A 266 6.46 17.63 -16.02
CA ASN A 266 7.20 16.77 -16.94
C ASN A 266 8.43 16.20 -16.22
N VAL A 267 8.45 14.89 -15.99
CA VAL A 267 9.51 14.22 -15.22
C VAL A 267 10.85 14.20 -15.96
N HIS A 268 10.82 14.30 -17.29
CA HIS A 268 12.04 14.29 -18.11
C HIS A 268 12.71 15.66 -18.14
N THR A 269 11.95 16.71 -18.39
CA THR A 269 12.47 18.09 -18.46
C THR A 269 12.58 18.77 -17.11
N GLY A 270 11.84 18.31 -16.11
CA GLY A 270 11.79 18.89 -14.77
C GLY A 270 10.99 20.20 -14.70
N VAL A 271 10.02 20.39 -15.58
CA VAL A 271 9.27 21.64 -15.72
C VAL A 271 7.77 21.39 -15.50
N TRP A 272 7.13 22.29 -14.73
CA TRP A 272 5.68 22.36 -14.62
C TRP A 272 5.09 22.96 -15.88
N THR A 273 3.98 22.40 -16.33
CA THR A 273 3.28 22.78 -17.54
C THR A 273 1.80 23.01 -17.25
N GLU A 274 1.05 23.21 -18.28
CA GLU A 274 -0.38 23.51 -18.36
C GLU A 274 -1.26 23.19 -17.14
N VAL A 275 -2.15 24.12 -16.84
CA VAL A 275 -3.23 23.94 -15.88
C VAL A 275 -4.55 23.73 -16.61
N HIS A 276 -5.30 22.71 -16.25
CA HIS A 276 -6.62 22.43 -16.79
C HIS A 276 -7.65 22.56 -15.66
N GLU A 277 -8.59 23.49 -15.84
CA GLU A 277 -9.63 23.75 -14.84
C GLU A 277 -10.47 22.49 -14.58
N LEU A 278 -10.67 22.15 -13.30
CA LEU A 278 -11.53 21.03 -12.92
C LEU A 278 -13.00 21.31 -13.21
N PRO A 279 -13.77 20.31 -13.64
CA PRO A 279 -15.20 20.47 -13.87
C PRO A 279 -15.92 20.95 -12.60
N ARG A 280 -17.00 21.69 -12.79
CA ARG A 280 -17.87 22.09 -11.68
C ARG A 280 -18.37 20.86 -10.93
N GLY A 281 -18.32 20.91 -9.61
CA GLY A 281 -18.67 19.77 -8.74
C GLY A 281 -17.54 18.77 -8.50
N MET A 282 -16.33 18.99 -9.05
CA MET A 282 -15.12 18.19 -8.80
C MET A 282 -14.10 18.94 -7.94
N ARG A 283 -14.51 20.00 -7.24
CA ARG A 283 -13.62 20.89 -6.49
C ARG A 283 -13.59 20.62 -4.99
N ASP A 284 -14.50 19.80 -4.47
CA ASP A 284 -14.52 19.45 -3.04
C ASP A 284 -13.60 18.25 -2.77
N ASP A 285 -12.48 18.50 -2.06
CA ASP A 285 -11.50 17.47 -1.69
C ASP A 285 -11.03 16.58 -2.88
N PRO A 286 -10.58 17.12 -4.03
CA PRO A 286 -10.19 16.31 -5.16
C PRO A 286 -8.92 15.50 -4.92
N TYR A 287 -8.89 14.29 -5.47
CA TYR A 287 -7.73 13.41 -5.52
C TYR A 287 -7.42 13.07 -6.97
N VAL A 288 -6.14 12.99 -7.28
CA VAL A 288 -5.66 12.53 -8.60
C VAL A 288 -5.06 11.13 -8.45
N LEU A 289 -5.45 10.22 -9.33
CA LEU A 289 -5.02 8.83 -9.29
C LEU A 289 -4.60 8.37 -10.70
N SER A 290 -3.61 7.48 -10.75
CA SER A 290 -3.32 6.70 -11.95
C SER A 290 -3.98 5.33 -11.84
N CYS A 291 -4.76 4.95 -12.86
CA CYS A 291 -5.45 3.67 -12.92
C CYS A 291 -5.44 3.14 -14.35
N GLY A 292 -4.78 2.00 -14.58
CA GLY A 292 -4.67 1.42 -15.93
C GLY A 292 -4.02 2.38 -16.95
N GLY A 293 -3.05 3.20 -16.53
CA GLY A 293 -2.41 4.21 -17.39
C GLY A 293 -3.27 5.45 -17.69
N ARG A 294 -4.44 5.57 -17.08
CA ARG A 294 -5.33 6.74 -17.16
C ARG A 294 -5.09 7.68 -16.00
N VAL A 295 -5.37 8.96 -16.19
CA VAL A 295 -5.39 9.98 -15.13
C VAL A 295 -6.82 10.23 -14.71
N LEU A 296 -7.14 9.93 -13.47
CA LEU A 296 -8.46 10.06 -12.92
C LEU A 296 -8.48 11.12 -11.81
N VAL A 297 -9.55 11.88 -11.76
CA VAL A 297 -9.86 12.76 -10.64
C VAL A 297 -11.06 12.20 -9.91
N VAL A 298 -10.91 12.00 -8.61
CA VAL A 298 -11.97 11.55 -7.71
C VAL A 298 -12.27 12.67 -6.74
N ALA A 299 -13.50 13.14 -6.73
CA ALA A 299 -13.92 14.22 -5.85
C ALA A 299 -15.23 13.87 -5.15
N ALA A 300 -15.41 14.46 -3.97
CA ALA A 300 -16.62 14.29 -3.18
C ALA A 300 -17.43 15.58 -3.16
N GLN A 301 -18.73 15.45 -3.20
CA GLN A 301 -19.63 16.55 -2.88
C GLN A 301 -20.06 16.45 -1.42
N LYS A 302 -20.23 17.60 -0.79
CA LYS A 302 -20.70 17.73 0.61
C LYS A 302 -21.89 18.66 0.67
N ASN A 303 -22.85 18.32 1.52
CA ASN A 303 -23.95 19.24 1.84
C ASN A 303 -23.49 20.34 2.82
N SER A 304 -24.40 21.29 3.15
CA SER A 304 -24.18 22.38 4.12
C SER A 304 -23.71 21.87 5.50
N ASN A 305 -24.06 20.66 5.88
CA ASN A 305 -23.65 20.01 7.11
C ASN A 305 -22.29 19.25 6.99
N ARG A 306 -21.55 19.46 5.91
CA ARG A 306 -20.27 18.79 5.59
C ARG A 306 -20.38 17.25 5.54
N ARG A 307 -21.58 16.69 5.31
CA ARG A 307 -21.74 15.26 5.02
C ARG A 307 -21.49 15.01 3.55
N LEU A 308 -20.80 13.91 3.26
CA LEU A 308 -20.61 13.45 1.89
C LEU A 308 -21.97 13.08 1.30
N THR A 309 -22.27 13.59 0.12
CA THR A 309 -23.51 13.34 -0.61
C THR A 309 -23.27 12.57 -1.89
N SER A 310 -22.09 12.71 -2.48
CA SER A 310 -21.71 12.03 -3.71
C SER A 310 -20.18 11.88 -3.79
N ILE A 311 -19.72 10.84 -4.45
CA ILE A 311 -18.32 10.67 -4.90
C ILE A 311 -18.37 10.41 -6.39
N ARG A 312 -17.70 11.27 -7.15
CA ARG A 312 -17.65 11.20 -8.61
C ARG A 312 -16.24 10.93 -9.08
N ILE A 313 -16.12 10.21 -10.17
CA ILE A 313 -14.86 9.88 -10.84
C ILE A 313 -14.94 10.40 -12.26
N VAL A 314 -13.96 11.21 -12.65
CA VAL A 314 -13.78 11.70 -14.02
C VAL A 314 -12.39 11.32 -14.52
N GLU A 315 -12.28 11.03 -15.80
CA GLU A 315 -11.02 10.79 -16.50
C GLU A 315 -10.56 12.07 -17.18
N PHE A 316 -9.31 12.45 -17.02
CA PHE A 316 -8.66 13.45 -17.84
C PHE A 316 -8.08 12.78 -19.06
N ASN A 317 -8.67 13.01 -20.22
CA ASN A 317 -8.18 12.48 -21.48
C ASN A 317 -6.90 13.20 -21.89
N LEU A 318 -5.79 12.47 -21.93
CA LEU A 318 -4.45 13.01 -22.18
C LEU A 318 -4.25 13.53 -23.61
N ILE A 319 -5.12 13.14 -24.55
CA ILE A 319 -5.04 13.55 -25.96
C ILE A 319 -5.91 14.80 -26.18
N THR A 320 -7.18 14.72 -25.82
CA THR A 320 -8.15 15.81 -26.04
C THR A 320 -8.08 16.91 -25.00
N LYS A 321 -7.36 16.68 -23.89
CA LYS A 321 -7.26 17.59 -22.75
C LYS A 321 -8.62 17.95 -22.13
N LYS A 322 -9.58 17.02 -22.21
CA LYS A 322 -10.93 17.18 -21.67
C LYS A 322 -11.21 16.17 -20.58
N PHE A 323 -12.06 16.55 -19.64
CA PHE A 323 -12.58 15.66 -18.62
C PHE A 323 -13.79 14.90 -19.14
N ILE A 324 -13.83 13.59 -18.87
CA ILE A 324 -14.90 12.68 -19.26
C ILE A 324 -15.42 12.02 -18.00
N GLU A 325 -16.72 12.04 -17.79
CA GLU A 325 -17.33 11.37 -16.64
C GLU A 325 -17.20 9.85 -16.75
N VAL A 326 -16.74 9.21 -15.68
CA VAL A 326 -16.57 7.77 -15.61
C VAL A 326 -17.72 7.15 -14.84
N THR A 327 -17.97 7.63 -13.61
CA THR A 327 -19.02 7.11 -12.74
C THR A 327 -19.26 8.01 -11.54
N GLU A 328 -20.44 7.86 -10.95
CA GLU A 328 -20.79 8.36 -9.63
C GLU A 328 -21.09 7.16 -8.71
N MET A 329 -20.69 7.25 -7.45
CA MET A 329 -20.94 6.18 -6.48
C MET A 329 -22.43 6.08 -6.18
N PRO A 330 -23.06 4.89 -6.28
CA PRO A 330 -24.47 4.71 -5.97
C PRO A 330 -24.81 5.07 -4.51
N GLN A 331 -25.98 5.63 -4.28
CA GLN A 331 -26.39 6.13 -2.97
C GLN A 331 -26.45 5.04 -1.88
N ASN A 332 -26.82 3.83 -2.22
CA ASN A 332 -26.80 2.70 -1.29
C ASN A 332 -25.36 2.40 -0.80
N VAL A 333 -24.38 2.40 -1.69
CA VAL A 333 -22.96 2.21 -1.36
C VAL A 333 -22.43 3.39 -0.54
N MET A 334 -22.82 4.63 -0.92
CA MET A 334 -22.46 5.84 -0.16
C MET A 334 -22.94 5.76 1.28
N LEU A 335 -24.20 5.38 1.50
CA LEU A 335 -24.80 5.29 2.83
C LEU A 335 -24.17 4.19 3.67
N GLU A 336 -23.76 3.09 3.05
CA GLU A 336 -23.12 1.97 3.75
C GLU A 336 -21.70 2.33 4.20
N VAL A 337 -20.87 2.83 3.29
CA VAL A 337 -19.45 3.09 3.52
C VAL A 337 -19.22 4.36 4.35
N PHE A 338 -20.06 5.39 4.17
CA PHE A 338 -19.86 6.72 4.76
C PHE A 338 -20.95 7.11 5.77
N ARG A 339 -21.51 6.16 6.51
CA ARG A 339 -22.51 6.39 7.58
C ARG A 339 -22.09 7.45 8.60
N CYS A 340 -20.78 7.58 8.84
CA CYS A 340 -20.23 8.50 9.82
C CYS A 340 -19.56 9.69 9.16
N ARG A 341 -19.64 10.88 9.79
CA ARG A 341 -18.80 12.02 9.41
C ARG A 341 -17.34 11.63 9.55
N GLY A 342 -16.54 11.79 8.52
CA GLY A 342 -15.12 11.46 8.53
C GLY A 342 -14.43 11.76 7.21
N GLY A 343 -13.12 11.73 7.23
CA GLY A 343 -12.32 11.81 6.02
C GLY A 343 -12.45 10.54 5.18
N TRP A 344 -12.11 10.67 3.92
CA TRP A 344 -12.06 9.58 2.98
C TRP A 344 -10.75 9.63 2.20
N LYS A 345 -10.39 8.56 1.54
CA LYS A 345 -9.24 8.53 0.65
C LYS A 345 -9.44 7.50 -0.45
N PRO A 346 -9.29 7.88 -1.72
CA PRO A 346 -9.24 6.93 -2.80
C PRO A 346 -7.82 6.43 -3.01
N VAL A 347 -7.70 5.22 -3.51
CA VAL A 347 -6.47 4.61 -4.01
C VAL A 347 -6.81 3.79 -5.24
N ALA A 348 -5.90 3.74 -6.22
CA ALA A 348 -6.10 2.98 -7.45
C ALA A 348 -5.02 1.92 -7.61
N TYR A 349 -5.40 0.78 -8.14
CA TYR A 349 -4.48 -0.25 -8.55
C TYR A 349 -5.05 -1.08 -9.72
N GLY A 350 -4.20 -1.36 -10.72
CA GLY A 350 -4.65 -2.01 -11.94
C GLY A 350 -5.82 -1.24 -12.55
N ASP A 351 -6.96 -1.92 -12.71
CA ASP A 351 -8.20 -1.34 -13.23
C ASP A 351 -9.25 -1.10 -12.14
N LYS A 352 -8.84 -0.97 -10.88
CA LYS A 352 -9.75 -0.80 -9.74
C LYS A 352 -9.45 0.47 -8.96
N ILE A 353 -10.52 1.13 -8.51
CA ILE A 353 -10.46 2.32 -7.66
C ILE A 353 -11.16 1.99 -6.35
N CYS A 354 -10.41 2.02 -5.26
CA CYS A 354 -10.91 1.81 -3.92
C CYS A 354 -11.15 3.15 -3.24
N VAL A 355 -12.30 3.33 -2.65
CA VAL A 355 -12.64 4.52 -1.87
C VAL A 355 -12.88 4.10 -0.43
N ALA A 356 -11.99 4.50 0.46
CA ALA A 356 -11.99 4.09 1.84
C ALA A 356 -12.47 5.19 2.79
N SER A 357 -13.31 4.84 3.74
CA SER A 357 -13.68 5.69 4.86
C SER A 357 -12.60 5.63 5.93
N LYS A 358 -12.00 6.78 6.28
CA LYS A 358 -10.98 6.85 7.33
C LYS A 358 -11.51 6.53 8.73
N LYS A 359 -12.80 6.70 8.95
CA LYS A 359 -13.42 6.52 10.26
C LYS A 359 -13.91 5.10 10.49
N THR A 360 -14.47 4.45 9.49
CA THR A 360 -15.04 3.10 9.61
C THR A 360 -14.12 2.02 9.05
N LEU A 361 -13.14 2.39 8.22
CA LEU A 361 -12.28 1.50 7.45
C LEU A 361 -13.08 0.58 6.49
N GLN A 362 -14.30 0.99 6.16
CA GLN A 362 -15.06 0.38 5.09
C GLN A 362 -14.56 0.87 3.73
N VAL A 363 -14.65 0.03 2.74
CA VAL A 363 -14.09 0.27 1.41
C VAL A 363 -15.12 -0.10 0.35
N ALA A 364 -15.43 0.86 -0.52
CA ALA A 364 -16.09 0.61 -1.78
C ALA A 364 -15.05 0.52 -2.91
N VAL A 365 -15.28 -0.35 -3.86
CA VAL A 365 -14.43 -0.54 -5.03
C VAL A 365 -15.23 -0.33 -6.29
N TYR A 366 -14.70 0.49 -7.20
CA TYR A 366 -15.16 0.59 -8.57
C TYR A 366 -14.25 -0.21 -9.49
N ASP A 367 -14.80 -1.18 -10.18
CA ASP A 367 -14.10 -1.95 -11.21
C ASP A 367 -14.28 -1.27 -12.57
N MET A 368 -13.20 -0.76 -13.14
CA MET A 368 -13.20 -0.02 -14.42
C MET A 368 -13.55 -0.92 -15.61
N VAL A 369 -13.29 -2.24 -15.51
CA VAL A 369 -13.57 -3.23 -16.56
C VAL A 369 -15.04 -3.63 -16.50
N GLN A 370 -15.51 -4.00 -15.31
CA GLN A 370 -16.89 -4.43 -15.09
C GLN A 370 -17.87 -3.25 -15.02
N LYS A 371 -17.35 -2.01 -14.86
CA LYS A 371 -18.14 -0.78 -14.66
C LYS A 371 -19.13 -0.90 -13.50
N ALA A 372 -18.72 -1.54 -12.43
CA ALA A 372 -19.56 -1.86 -11.29
C ALA A 372 -18.91 -1.47 -9.97
N TRP A 373 -19.75 -1.05 -9.01
CA TRP A 373 -19.38 -0.81 -7.63
C TRP A 373 -19.67 -2.02 -6.77
N TYR A 374 -18.76 -2.36 -5.84
CA TYR A 374 -18.98 -3.37 -4.81
C TYR A 374 -18.22 -2.98 -3.54
N GLU A 375 -18.54 -3.63 -2.43
CA GLU A 375 -17.93 -3.37 -1.14
C GLU A 375 -17.00 -4.51 -0.74
N LEU A 376 -15.92 -4.15 -0.04
CA LEU A 376 -15.05 -5.13 0.58
C LEU A 376 -15.54 -5.47 2.00
N PRO A 377 -15.23 -6.66 2.50
CA PRO A 377 -15.41 -6.97 3.92
C PRO A 377 -14.74 -5.93 4.79
N LYS A 378 -15.29 -5.68 5.97
CA LYS A 378 -14.75 -4.68 6.90
C LYS A 378 -13.30 -5.00 7.27
N CYS A 379 -12.44 -3.98 7.23
CA CYS A 379 -11.05 -4.09 7.66
C CYS A 379 -10.97 -4.41 9.17
N PRO A 380 -10.13 -5.36 9.60
CA PRO A 380 -10.03 -5.77 11.00
C PRO A 380 -9.27 -4.79 11.90
N LEU A 381 -8.60 -3.77 11.33
CA LEU A 381 -7.89 -2.77 12.12
C LEU A 381 -8.84 -1.91 12.97
N ASN A 382 -8.32 -1.39 14.08
CA ASN A 382 -9.07 -0.50 14.95
C ASN A 382 -9.25 0.88 14.27
N PRO A 383 -10.48 1.34 14.00
CA PRO A 383 -10.73 2.62 13.33
C PRO A 383 -10.45 3.85 14.21
N LYS A 384 -10.18 3.69 15.51
CA LYS A 384 -9.86 4.80 16.42
C LYS A 384 -8.45 5.34 16.22
N VAL A 385 -7.60 4.65 15.47
CA VAL A 385 -6.23 5.04 15.18
C VAL A 385 -6.18 5.78 13.84
N ASP A 386 -5.33 6.80 13.73
CA ASP A 386 -5.11 7.50 12.45
C ASP A 386 -4.51 6.51 11.44
N VAL A 387 -5.25 6.23 10.38
CA VAL A 387 -4.92 5.21 9.39
C VAL A 387 -4.63 5.87 8.06
N ALA A 388 -3.48 5.57 7.51
CA ALA A 388 -3.14 5.89 6.13
C ALA A 388 -3.54 4.74 5.21
N SER A 389 -4.16 5.03 4.07
CA SER A 389 -4.45 4.06 3.01
C SER A 389 -3.58 4.32 1.80
N PHE A 390 -3.11 3.26 1.17
CA PHE A 390 -2.32 3.30 -0.07
C PHE A 390 -2.48 1.95 -0.81
N CYS A 391 -2.07 1.92 -2.06
CA CYS A 391 -1.93 0.66 -2.79
C CYS A 391 -0.53 0.11 -2.64
N TYR A 392 -0.43 -1.20 -2.50
CA TYR A 392 0.84 -1.90 -2.39
C TYR A 392 0.83 -3.13 -3.29
N GLY A 393 1.71 -3.14 -4.25
CA GLY A 393 1.97 -4.30 -5.11
C GLY A 393 3.27 -4.96 -4.67
N PRO A 394 3.21 -6.00 -3.81
CA PRO A 394 4.41 -6.64 -3.29
C PRO A 394 5.29 -7.19 -4.42
N SER A 395 6.60 -6.98 -4.30
CA SER A 395 7.60 -7.42 -5.27
C SER A 395 8.84 -7.94 -4.56
N LEU A 396 9.50 -8.92 -5.14
CA LEU A 396 10.80 -9.41 -4.69
C LEU A 396 11.98 -8.64 -5.29
N GLN A 397 11.71 -7.58 -6.04
CA GLN A 397 12.76 -6.76 -6.64
C GLN A 397 13.62 -6.13 -5.55
N SER A 398 14.95 -6.26 -5.70
CA SER A 398 15.90 -5.64 -4.78
C SER A 398 15.97 -4.13 -4.98
N LEU A 399 16.31 -3.38 -3.94
CA LEU A 399 16.74 -1.99 -4.03
C LEU A 399 18.08 -1.93 -4.75
N SER A 400 18.23 -1.02 -5.67
CA SER A 400 19.50 -0.65 -6.29
C SER A 400 20.24 0.40 -5.45
#